data_6e73fe2012cee22fea6837d32fdfcdc5
#
_entry.id   6e73fe2012cee22fea6837d32fdfcdc5
#
_cell.length_a   1.000
_cell.length_b   1.000
_cell.length_c   1.000
_cell.angle_alpha   90.00
_cell.angle_beta   90.00
_cell.angle_gamma   90.00
#
_symmetry.space_group_name_H-M   'P 1'
#
loop_
_entity.id
_entity.type
_entity.pdbx_description
1 polymer ?
#
loop_
_entity_poly.entity_id
_entity_poly.type
_entity_poly.pdbx_seq_one_letter_code
_entity_poly.pdbx_strand_id
1 'polypeptide(L)'
;MAKLTINAAEIHTAEQLHRLLSEELGFPRYYGMNLDALYDCLTDSEAEITVLHPEKFAENLGEQKAESFLRVLYDSAEANPLLTLNIE
;
A
#
# COMPACT_ATOMS: atom_id res chain seq x y z
N MET A 1 -7.69 14.40 5.30
CA MET A 1 -6.57 13.54 4.88
C MET A 1 -6.51 12.29 5.74
N ALA A 2 -6.48 11.14 5.10
CA ALA A 2 -6.35 9.88 5.82
C ALA A 2 -4.88 9.63 6.20
N LYS A 3 -4.67 9.04 7.36
CA LYS A 3 -3.33 8.63 7.79
C LYS A 3 -3.38 7.14 8.10
N LEU A 4 -2.48 6.39 7.50
CA LEU A 4 -2.41 4.95 7.68
C LEU A 4 -0.99 4.53 8.01
N THR A 5 -0.83 3.78 9.09
CA THR A 5 0.44 3.16 9.42
C THR A 5 0.33 1.67 9.13
N ILE A 6 1.21 1.17 8.27
CA ILE A 6 1.27 -0.25 7.93
C ILE A 6 2.48 -0.86 8.62
N ASN A 7 2.23 -1.77 9.56
CA ASN A 7 3.32 -2.55 10.16
C ASN A 7 3.50 -3.81 9.32
N ALA A 8 4.55 -3.83 8.50
CA ALA A 8 4.80 -4.94 7.59
C ALA A 8 4.96 -6.28 8.32
N ALA A 9 5.40 -6.25 9.58
CA ALA A 9 5.54 -7.46 10.38
C ALA A 9 4.19 -8.16 10.64
N GLU A 10 3.09 -7.42 10.58
CA GLU A 10 1.76 -7.95 10.80
C GLU A 10 1.02 -8.34 9.51
N ILE A 11 1.62 -8.07 8.36
CA ILE A 11 1.03 -8.38 7.06
C ILE A 11 1.60 -9.71 6.57
N HIS A 12 0.76 -10.72 6.46
CA HIS A 12 1.19 -12.08 6.11
C HIS A 12 0.76 -12.51 4.72
N THR A 13 -0.22 -11.83 4.11
CA THR A 13 -0.66 -12.14 2.75
C THR A 13 -0.89 -10.86 1.96
N ALA A 14 -0.79 -10.97 0.62
CA ALA A 14 -1.09 -9.86 -0.26
C ALA A 14 -2.55 -9.42 -0.12
N GLU A 15 -3.46 -10.38 0.04
CA GLU A 15 -4.87 -10.09 0.24
C GLU A 15 -5.11 -9.23 1.49
N GLN A 16 -4.41 -9.57 2.57
CA GLN A 16 -4.50 -8.80 3.81
C GLN A 16 -4.10 -7.34 3.59
N LEU A 17 -3.02 -7.11 2.85
CA LEU A 17 -2.53 -5.77 2.57
C LEU A 17 -3.53 -4.99 1.69
N HIS A 18 -4.05 -5.62 0.64
CA HIS A 18 -5.08 -5.00 -0.20
C HIS A 18 -6.30 -4.61 0.62
N ARG A 19 -6.74 -5.51 1.49
CA ARG A 19 -7.91 -5.27 2.33
C ARG A 19 -7.70 -4.11 3.29
N LEU A 20 -6.53 -4.07 3.93
CA LEU A 20 -6.19 -3.00 4.86
C LEU A 20 -6.21 -1.64 4.15
N LEU A 21 -5.55 -1.56 3.00
CA LEU A 21 -5.50 -0.31 2.24
C LEU A 21 -6.90 0.12 1.77
N SER A 22 -7.69 -0.84 1.28
CA SER A 22 -9.02 -0.55 0.79
C SER A 22 -9.95 -0.05 1.90
N GLU A 23 -9.89 -0.66 3.07
CA GLU A 23 -10.72 -0.27 4.21
C GLU A 23 -10.31 1.07 4.78
N GLU A 24 -9.02 1.28 4.98
CA GLU A 24 -8.52 2.49 5.64
C GLU A 24 -8.55 3.71 4.74
N LEU A 25 -8.39 3.53 3.43
CA LEU A 25 -8.40 4.63 2.47
C LEU A 25 -9.73 4.78 1.74
N GLY A 26 -10.70 3.93 2.04
CA GLY A 26 -12.04 4.04 1.48
C GLY A 26 -12.13 3.75 -0.02
N PHE A 27 -11.42 2.72 -0.50
CA PHE A 27 -11.48 2.35 -1.91
C PHE A 27 -12.89 1.89 -2.29
N PRO A 28 -13.26 1.98 -3.58
CA PRO A 28 -14.58 1.53 -4.02
C PRO A 28 -14.81 0.04 -3.75
N ARG A 29 -16.08 -0.35 -3.61
CA ARG A 29 -16.44 -1.76 -3.37
C ARG A 29 -15.95 -2.69 -4.46
N TYR A 30 -15.84 -2.18 -5.68
CA TYR A 30 -15.38 -2.96 -6.82
C TYR A 30 -13.86 -3.00 -6.96
N TYR A 31 -13.14 -2.58 -5.92
CA TYR A 31 -11.68 -2.62 -5.94
C TYR A 31 -11.20 -4.05 -6.24
N GLY A 32 -10.38 -4.19 -7.29
CA GLY A 32 -10.01 -5.48 -7.85
C GLY A 32 -8.93 -6.25 -7.10
N MET A 33 -8.38 -5.70 -6.02
CA MET A 33 -7.35 -6.33 -5.18
C MET A 33 -6.15 -6.82 -5.99
N ASN A 34 -5.72 -6.01 -6.96
CA ASN A 34 -4.50 -6.26 -7.71
C ASN A 34 -3.68 -4.98 -7.79
N LEU A 35 -2.42 -5.09 -8.26
CA LEU A 35 -1.50 -3.95 -8.25
C LEU A 35 -1.94 -2.81 -9.17
N ASP A 36 -2.55 -3.12 -10.31
CA ASP A 36 -3.03 -2.08 -11.22
C ASP A 36 -4.17 -1.28 -10.57
N ALA A 37 -5.12 -1.98 -9.94
CA ALA A 37 -6.21 -1.34 -9.22
C ALA A 37 -5.68 -0.53 -8.03
N LEU A 38 -4.67 -1.04 -7.35
CA LEU A 38 -4.04 -0.34 -6.23
C LEU A 38 -3.41 0.97 -6.69
N TYR A 39 -2.66 0.93 -7.78
CA TYR A 39 -2.05 2.13 -8.34
C TYR A 39 -3.12 3.17 -8.69
N ASP A 40 -4.17 2.74 -9.37
CA ASP A 40 -5.27 3.64 -9.77
C ASP A 40 -5.91 4.29 -8.55
N CYS A 41 -6.20 3.51 -7.52
CA CYS A 41 -6.82 4.04 -6.30
C CYS A 41 -5.89 4.97 -5.53
N LEU A 42 -4.60 4.62 -5.42
CA LEU A 42 -3.64 5.43 -4.70
C LEU A 42 -3.36 6.76 -5.40
N THR A 43 -3.30 6.76 -6.73
CA THR A 43 -3.07 8.01 -7.47
C THR A 43 -4.26 8.96 -7.37
N ASP A 44 -5.40 8.47 -6.90
CA ASP A 44 -6.62 9.26 -6.73
C ASP A 44 -6.92 9.54 -5.23
N SER A 45 -6.01 9.19 -4.34
CA SER A 45 -6.22 9.29 -2.90
C SER A 45 -5.48 10.49 -2.30
N GLU A 46 -6.05 11.05 -1.24
CA GLU A 46 -5.37 12.04 -0.40
C GLU A 46 -5.08 11.38 0.94
N ALA A 47 -3.81 11.00 1.16
CA ALA A 47 -3.46 10.22 2.33
C ALA A 47 -1.97 10.33 2.67
N GLU A 48 -1.66 9.98 3.92
CA GLU A 48 -0.29 9.82 4.37
C GLU A 48 -0.14 8.35 4.81
N ILE A 49 0.75 7.62 4.15
CA ILE A 49 1.01 6.22 4.44
C ILE A 49 2.41 6.08 5.03
N THR A 50 2.51 5.45 6.19
CA THR A 50 3.79 5.15 6.82
C THR A 50 3.95 3.64 6.87
N VAL A 51 5.07 3.13 6.37
CA VAL A 51 5.39 1.70 6.42
C VAL A 51 6.49 1.47 7.43
N LEU A 52 6.19 0.64 8.45
CA LEU A 52 7.15 0.23 9.45
C LEU A 52 7.70 -1.14 9.10
N HIS A 53 8.99 -1.34 9.31
CA HIS A 53 9.66 -2.62 9.10
C HIS A 53 9.45 -3.18 7.69
N PRO A 54 9.76 -2.40 6.63
CA PRO A 54 9.47 -2.82 5.25
C PRO A 54 10.15 -4.13 4.87
N GLU A 55 11.28 -4.48 5.50
CA GLU A 55 11.96 -5.75 5.26
C GLU A 55 11.11 -6.95 5.62
N LYS A 56 10.11 -6.76 6.49
CA LYS A 56 9.21 -7.85 6.87
C LYS A 56 8.23 -8.23 5.76
N PHE A 57 7.99 -7.32 4.81
CA PHE A 57 7.18 -7.70 3.64
C PHE A 57 7.84 -8.84 2.87
N ALA A 58 9.17 -8.79 2.69
CA ALA A 58 9.89 -9.84 1.98
C ALA A 58 9.81 -11.17 2.73
N GLU A 59 9.90 -11.14 4.05
CA GLU A 59 9.80 -12.35 4.87
C GLU A 59 8.40 -12.97 4.80
N ASN A 60 7.36 -12.13 4.81
CA ASN A 60 5.98 -12.59 4.92
C ASN A 60 5.31 -12.84 3.57
N LEU A 61 5.64 -12.06 2.54
CA LEU A 61 5.01 -12.15 1.22
C LEU A 61 5.91 -12.76 0.16
N GLY A 62 7.22 -12.88 0.44
CA GLY A 62 8.22 -13.21 -0.55
C GLY A 62 8.79 -11.95 -1.19
N GLU A 63 10.04 -12.04 -1.64
CA GLU A 63 10.76 -10.88 -2.15
C GLU A 63 10.08 -10.23 -3.35
N GLN A 64 9.56 -11.03 -4.28
CA GLN A 64 8.95 -10.51 -5.49
C GLN A 64 7.68 -9.71 -5.22
N LYS A 65 6.80 -10.24 -4.38
CA LYS A 65 5.56 -9.54 -4.02
C LYS A 65 5.86 -8.29 -3.21
N ALA A 66 6.80 -8.39 -2.27
CA ALA A 66 7.19 -7.26 -1.45
C ALA A 66 7.72 -6.11 -2.31
N GLU A 67 8.60 -6.42 -3.25
CA GLU A 67 9.15 -5.42 -4.17
C GLU A 67 8.05 -4.78 -5.02
N SER A 68 7.13 -5.59 -5.53
CA SER A 68 6.04 -5.11 -6.36
C SER A 68 5.11 -4.14 -5.61
N PHE A 69 4.76 -4.49 -4.37
CA PHE A 69 3.94 -3.60 -3.53
C PHE A 69 4.65 -2.29 -3.21
N LEU A 70 5.90 -2.38 -2.80
CA LEU A 70 6.67 -1.17 -2.48
C LEU A 70 6.83 -0.27 -3.70
N ARG A 71 7.06 -0.86 -4.86
CA ARG A 71 7.17 -0.11 -6.11
C ARG A 71 5.87 0.64 -6.43
N VAL A 72 4.72 -0.02 -6.26
CA VAL A 72 3.43 0.64 -6.49
C VAL A 72 3.22 1.80 -5.52
N LEU A 73 3.59 1.61 -4.25
CA LEU A 73 3.49 2.69 -3.27
C LEU A 73 4.36 3.88 -3.66
N TYR A 74 5.62 3.63 -4.03
CA TYR A 74 6.54 4.69 -4.47
C TYR A 74 6.04 5.39 -5.74
N ASP A 75 5.66 4.62 -6.74
CA ASP A 75 5.21 5.17 -8.01
C ASP A 75 3.94 5.99 -7.84
N SER A 76 3.02 5.54 -7.00
CA SER A 76 1.78 6.26 -6.72
C SER A 76 2.06 7.59 -6.02
N ALA A 77 2.95 7.59 -5.04
CA ALA A 77 3.32 8.81 -4.32
C ALA A 77 4.03 9.80 -5.24
N GLU A 78 4.85 9.31 -6.16
CA GLU A 78 5.52 10.16 -7.14
C GLU A 78 4.52 10.79 -8.10
N ALA A 79 3.52 10.05 -8.51
CA ALA A 79 2.51 10.52 -9.45
C ALA A 79 1.45 11.42 -8.81
N ASN A 80 1.27 11.33 -7.49
CA ASN A 80 0.19 12.02 -6.78
C ASN A 80 0.75 12.88 -5.65
N PRO A 81 0.80 14.22 -5.80
CA PRO A 81 1.33 15.09 -4.75
C PRO A 81 0.50 15.09 -3.47
N LEU A 82 -0.72 14.58 -3.50
CA LEU A 82 -1.58 14.50 -2.31
C LEU A 82 -1.38 13.19 -1.53
N LEU A 83 -0.51 12.32 -2.04
CA LEU A 83 -0.17 11.06 -1.36
C LEU A 83 1.25 11.16 -0.82
N THR A 84 1.39 11.06 0.49
CA THR A 84 2.70 11.07 1.15
C THR A 84 3.05 9.67 1.59
N LEU A 85 4.27 9.23 1.27
CA LEU A 85 4.75 7.91 1.65
C LEU A 85 5.99 8.06 2.52
N ASN A 86 5.94 7.46 3.71
CA ASN A 86 7.07 7.42 4.63
C ASN A 86 7.46 5.95 4.84
N ILE A 87 8.70 5.60 4.52
CA ILE A 87 9.23 4.26 4.73
C ILE A 87 10.25 4.34 5.86
N GLU A 88 10.04 3.58 6.90
CA GLU A 88 10.91 3.61 8.08
C GLU A 88 11.73 2.35 8.30
#